data_ad175c3fb9cf912201f405af77deee89
#
_entry.id   ad175c3fb9cf912201f405af77deee89
#
_cell.length_a   1.000
_cell.length_b   1.000
_cell.length_c   1.000
_cell.angle_alpha   90.00
_cell.angle_beta   90.00
_cell.angle_gamma   90.00
#
_symmetry.space_group_name_H-M   'P 1'
#
loop_
_entity.id
_entity.type
_entity.pdbx_description
1 polymer ?
#
loop_
_entity_poly.entity_id
_entity_poly.type
_entity_poly.pdbx_seq_one_letter_code
_entity_poly.pdbx_strand_id
1 'polypeptide(L)'
;MSAHPKDPVPRNYAIGDFAKKAGVSTHFLKFYEEKGILHPKVQENGYRHYDIRDASVVLECRRMKNMGLSVREIEKGINDCTLPELEAMLAHQETGLQAQLHEQQMHLLGLQNLRAALRFCEQGEWSVRTVPDVWFLPHTLNGEFVPEERIYDQLPDWLDWMPLVTSAQVVRCTPENELICEWGLGAEQDEAQLARLTLEEPVRRVPQGRVLEMYCSWDTTQEKSEREMYRRCMTRARQLNLVPSDTMFRKVFCYTEKNGERWVHCLLRVPVKLPGE
;
A
#
# COMPACT_ATOMS: atom_id res chain seq x y z
N MET A 1 62.48 -25.13 -23.09
CA MET A 1 61.59 -25.22 -21.87
C MET A 1 61.28 -23.81 -21.46
N SER A 2 60.08 -23.33 -21.81
CA SER A 2 59.62 -22.00 -21.48
C SER A 2 59.13 -22.03 -20.02
N ALA A 3 59.78 -21.30 -19.12
CA ALA A 3 59.34 -21.15 -17.74
C ALA A 3 58.07 -20.30 -17.74
N HIS A 4 56.92 -20.88 -17.42
CA HIS A 4 55.71 -20.11 -17.14
C HIS A 4 56.02 -19.16 -15.97
N PRO A 5 55.62 -17.86 -16.06
CA PRO A 5 55.76 -16.93 -14.95
C PRO A 5 55.01 -17.51 -13.76
N LYS A 6 55.67 -17.59 -12.60
CA LYS A 6 55.03 -18.00 -11.35
C LYS A 6 53.98 -16.96 -11.00
N ASP A 7 52.77 -17.42 -10.70
CA ASP A 7 51.71 -16.51 -10.21
C ASP A 7 52.21 -15.71 -8.98
N PRO A 8 51.91 -14.41 -8.90
CA PRO A 8 52.37 -13.59 -7.80
C PRO A 8 51.78 -14.12 -6.48
N VAL A 9 52.66 -14.33 -5.49
CA VAL A 9 52.22 -14.75 -4.15
C VAL A 9 51.40 -13.65 -3.53
N PRO A 10 50.12 -13.90 -3.12
CA PRO A 10 49.29 -12.90 -2.53
C PRO A 10 49.92 -12.31 -1.26
N ARG A 11 49.92 -10.96 -1.16
CA ARG A 11 50.37 -10.27 0.03
C ARG A 11 49.36 -10.44 1.16
N ASN A 12 49.85 -10.77 2.36
CA ASN A 12 49.04 -10.91 3.55
C ASN A 12 48.92 -9.58 4.30
N TYR A 13 47.74 -9.30 4.85
CA TYR A 13 47.42 -8.10 5.60
C TYR A 13 46.82 -8.47 6.97
N ALA A 14 47.23 -7.74 8.01
CA ALA A 14 46.59 -7.83 9.34
C ALA A 14 45.14 -7.29 9.27
N ILE A 15 44.27 -7.72 10.19
CA ILE A 15 42.84 -7.42 10.18
C ILE A 15 42.53 -5.92 10.05
N GLY A 16 43.24 -5.05 10.77
CA GLY A 16 43.00 -3.60 10.72
C GLY A 16 43.37 -2.97 9.37
N ASP A 17 44.51 -3.37 8.82
CA ASP A 17 44.98 -2.89 7.51
C ASP A 17 44.11 -3.42 6.38
N PHE A 18 43.71 -4.70 6.46
CA PHE A 18 42.81 -5.31 5.48
C PHE A 18 41.43 -4.66 5.52
N ALA A 19 40.84 -4.47 6.71
CA ALA A 19 39.54 -3.83 6.88
C ALA A 19 39.50 -2.44 6.22
N LYS A 20 40.55 -1.61 6.44
CA LYS A 20 40.70 -0.32 5.80
C LYS A 20 40.77 -0.40 4.28
N LYS A 21 41.51 -1.37 3.74
CA LYS A 21 41.69 -1.58 2.29
C LYS A 21 40.44 -2.13 1.62
N ALA A 22 39.70 -3.01 2.31
CA ALA A 22 38.45 -3.59 1.85
C ALA A 22 37.23 -2.69 2.09
N GLY A 23 37.39 -1.54 2.74
CA GLY A 23 36.29 -0.59 3.01
C GLY A 23 35.25 -1.10 3.99
N VAL A 24 35.66 -1.95 4.95
CA VAL A 24 34.76 -2.55 5.96
C VAL A 24 35.31 -2.36 7.38
N SER A 25 34.49 -2.60 8.39
CA SER A 25 34.99 -2.61 9.78
C SER A 25 35.63 -3.95 10.14
N THR A 26 36.50 -3.94 11.15
CA THR A 26 37.05 -5.20 11.72
C THR A 26 35.96 -6.07 12.34
N HIS A 27 34.87 -5.46 12.81
CA HIS A 27 33.70 -6.18 13.31
C HIS A 27 32.99 -6.94 12.17
N PHE A 28 32.86 -6.33 11.00
CA PHE A 28 32.32 -7.00 9.81
C PHE A 28 33.12 -8.27 9.48
N LEU A 29 34.46 -8.17 9.45
CA LEU A 29 35.32 -9.32 9.14
C LEU A 29 35.15 -10.45 10.14
N LYS A 30 35.18 -10.14 11.45
CA LYS A 30 34.97 -11.13 12.52
C LYS A 30 33.61 -11.78 12.45
N PHE A 31 32.55 -11.00 12.18
CA PHE A 31 31.20 -11.50 12.05
C PHE A 31 31.07 -12.50 10.90
N TYR A 32 31.62 -12.19 9.72
CA TYR A 32 31.55 -13.11 8.59
C TYR A 32 32.50 -14.30 8.71
N GLU A 33 33.58 -14.19 9.50
CA GLU A 33 34.40 -15.32 9.93
C GLU A 33 33.61 -16.25 10.87
N GLU A 34 32.94 -15.73 11.88
CA GLU A 34 32.07 -16.48 12.80
C GLU A 34 30.93 -17.21 12.07
N LYS A 35 30.48 -16.66 10.95
CA LYS A 35 29.47 -17.28 10.06
C LYS A 35 30.07 -18.27 9.05
N GLY A 36 31.37 -18.55 9.12
CA GLY A 36 32.01 -19.50 8.21
C GLY A 36 32.06 -19.03 6.74
N ILE A 37 32.00 -17.73 6.49
CA ILE A 37 32.03 -17.14 5.13
C ILE A 37 33.46 -16.68 4.79
N LEU A 38 34.18 -16.14 5.75
CA LEU A 38 35.58 -15.74 5.61
C LEU A 38 36.46 -16.74 6.37
N HIS A 39 37.57 -17.14 5.72
CA HIS A 39 38.51 -18.12 6.26
C HIS A 39 39.94 -17.56 6.24
N PRO A 40 40.27 -16.56 7.11
CA PRO A 40 41.58 -15.98 7.18
C PRO A 40 42.63 -17.00 7.62
N LYS A 41 43.84 -16.86 7.16
CA LYS A 41 44.97 -17.68 7.60
C LYS A 41 45.36 -17.26 9.02
N VAL A 42 45.36 -18.19 9.94
CA VAL A 42 45.86 -17.98 11.32
C VAL A 42 47.31 -18.42 11.41
N GLN A 43 48.20 -17.51 11.81
CA GLN A 43 49.60 -17.81 12.01
C GLN A 43 49.82 -18.51 13.36
N GLU A 44 51.04 -19.09 13.56
CA GLU A 44 51.42 -19.73 14.82
C GLU A 44 51.30 -18.84 16.07
N ASN A 45 51.41 -17.51 15.88
CA ASN A 45 51.26 -16.50 16.90
C ASN A 45 49.77 -16.10 17.16
N GLY A 46 48.80 -16.77 16.52
CA GLY A 46 47.38 -16.54 16.65
C GLY A 46 46.81 -15.34 15.88
N TYR A 47 47.64 -14.60 15.14
CA TYR A 47 47.19 -13.46 14.34
C TYR A 47 46.53 -13.88 13.03
N ARG A 48 45.39 -13.23 12.68
CA ARG A 48 44.68 -13.43 11.44
C ARG A 48 45.30 -12.62 10.31
N HIS A 49 45.48 -13.26 9.18
CA HIS A 49 45.96 -12.65 7.96
C HIS A 49 45.02 -12.91 6.79
N TYR A 50 44.73 -11.84 6.08
CA TYR A 50 43.82 -11.80 4.94
C TYR A 50 44.61 -11.50 3.65
N ASP A 51 44.14 -12.02 2.53
CA ASP A 51 44.74 -11.75 1.21
C ASP A 51 43.70 -11.18 0.23
N ILE A 52 44.09 -10.99 -1.03
CA ILE A 52 43.21 -10.41 -2.05
C ILE A 52 41.99 -11.31 -2.38
N ARG A 53 42.06 -12.62 -2.09
CA ARG A 53 40.96 -13.54 -2.29
C ARG A 53 39.88 -13.29 -1.23
N ASP A 54 40.28 -13.05 -0.01
CA ASP A 54 39.37 -12.64 1.05
C ASP A 54 38.66 -11.32 0.73
N ALA A 55 39.36 -10.39 0.03
CA ALA A 55 38.74 -9.15 -0.43
C ALA A 55 37.63 -9.40 -1.45
N SER A 56 37.80 -10.37 -2.35
CA SER A 56 36.75 -10.76 -3.29
C SER A 56 35.50 -11.30 -2.58
N VAL A 57 35.68 -12.12 -1.54
CA VAL A 57 34.59 -12.64 -0.70
C VAL A 57 33.89 -11.50 0.04
N VAL A 58 34.66 -10.55 0.61
CA VAL A 58 34.10 -9.37 1.30
C VAL A 58 33.22 -8.55 0.35
N LEU A 59 33.69 -8.29 -0.89
CA LEU A 59 32.92 -7.56 -1.89
C LEU A 59 31.63 -8.31 -2.27
N GLU A 60 31.71 -9.62 -2.40
CA GLU A 60 30.55 -10.47 -2.68
C GLU A 60 29.52 -10.42 -1.54
N CYS A 61 29.97 -10.56 -0.27
CA CYS A 61 29.08 -10.39 0.89
C CYS A 61 28.38 -9.02 0.89
N ARG A 62 29.12 -7.96 0.56
CA ARG A 62 28.54 -6.60 0.46
C ARG A 62 27.52 -6.52 -0.66
N ARG A 63 27.83 -7.06 -1.83
CA ARG A 63 26.92 -7.08 -2.97
C ARG A 63 25.60 -7.78 -2.61
N MET A 64 25.69 -9.00 -2.10
CA MET A 64 24.50 -9.78 -1.70
C MET A 64 23.71 -9.08 -0.58
N LYS A 65 24.40 -8.50 0.41
CA LYS A 65 23.73 -7.76 1.49
C LYS A 65 22.98 -6.53 0.98
N ASN A 66 23.57 -5.79 0.04
CA ASN A 66 22.94 -4.61 -0.57
C ASN A 66 21.75 -4.98 -1.45
N MET A 67 21.66 -6.19 -1.95
CA MET A 67 20.49 -6.74 -2.65
C MET A 67 19.41 -7.26 -1.69
N GLY A 68 19.64 -7.17 -0.36
CA GLY A 68 18.66 -7.54 0.65
C GLY A 68 18.73 -8.99 1.13
N LEU A 69 19.71 -9.79 0.68
CA LEU A 69 19.86 -11.16 1.15
C LEU A 69 20.20 -11.21 2.66
N SER A 70 19.64 -12.16 3.34
CA SER A 70 19.98 -12.46 4.73
C SER A 70 21.38 -13.05 4.85
N VAL A 71 22.01 -12.97 6.02
CA VAL A 71 23.34 -13.55 6.26
C VAL A 71 23.37 -15.06 5.97
N ARG A 72 22.28 -15.77 6.25
CA ARG A 72 22.14 -17.21 5.99
C ARG A 72 22.12 -17.51 4.48
N GLU A 73 21.45 -16.68 3.71
CA GLU A 73 21.41 -16.80 2.24
C GLU A 73 22.78 -16.46 1.62
N ILE A 74 23.47 -15.46 2.18
CA ILE A 74 24.84 -15.11 1.77
C ILE A 74 25.80 -16.28 2.06
N GLU A 75 25.74 -16.87 3.25
CA GLU A 75 26.53 -18.02 3.63
C GLU A 75 26.29 -19.19 2.66
N LYS A 76 25.03 -19.54 2.43
CA LYS A 76 24.65 -20.59 1.49
C LYS A 76 25.14 -20.29 0.07
N GLY A 77 24.91 -19.06 -0.41
CA GLY A 77 25.28 -18.65 -1.76
C GLY A 77 26.78 -18.70 -2.04
N ILE A 78 27.62 -18.44 -1.03
CA ILE A 78 29.08 -18.45 -1.18
C ILE A 78 29.67 -19.85 -1.00
N ASN A 79 29.16 -20.62 -0.01
CA ASN A 79 29.78 -21.87 0.43
C ASN A 79 29.13 -23.12 -0.18
N ASP A 80 27.83 -23.09 -0.52
CA ASP A 80 27.05 -24.30 -0.81
C ASP A 80 25.93 -24.06 -1.83
N CYS A 81 26.25 -23.36 -2.93
CA CYS A 81 25.31 -23.18 -4.05
C CYS A 81 25.93 -23.55 -5.37
N THR A 82 25.19 -24.27 -6.18
CA THR A 82 25.43 -24.33 -7.62
C THR A 82 24.95 -23.04 -8.30
N LEU A 83 25.41 -22.76 -9.52
CA LEU A 83 24.97 -21.56 -10.26
C LEU A 83 23.44 -21.50 -10.47
N PRO A 84 22.72 -22.60 -10.82
CA PRO A 84 21.26 -22.59 -10.89
C PRO A 84 20.55 -22.32 -9.55
N GLU A 85 21.09 -22.81 -8.44
CA GLU A 85 20.52 -22.56 -7.11
C GLU A 85 20.71 -21.11 -6.67
N LEU A 86 21.86 -20.52 -6.99
CA LEU A 86 22.13 -19.10 -6.73
C LEU A 86 21.17 -18.23 -7.57
N GLU A 87 20.98 -18.56 -8.84
CA GLU A 87 20.04 -17.86 -9.73
C GLU A 87 18.62 -17.92 -9.18
N ALA A 88 18.15 -19.11 -8.78
CA ALA A 88 16.82 -19.28 -8.20
C ALA A 88 16.62 -18.47 -6.89
N MET A 89 17.65 -18.40 -6.03
CA MET A 89 17.62 -17.58 -4.82
C MET A 89 17.54 -16.09 -5.14
N LEU A 90 18.28 -15.62 -6.14
CA LEU A 90 18.22 -14.22 -6.59
C LEU A 90 16.86 -13.88 -7.23
N ALA A 91 16.29 -14.78 -8.04
CA ALA A 91 14.97 -14.62 -8.64
C ALA A 91 13.87 -14.55 -7.56
N HIS A 92 13.97 -15.35 -6.51
CA HIS A 92 13.06 -15.26 -5.37
C HIS A 92 13.15 -13.91 -4.65
N GLN A 93 14.37 -13.42 -4.42
CA GLN A 93 14.59 -12.10 -3.79
C GLN A 93 14.07 -10.96 -4.68
N GLU A 94 14.29 -11.04 -5.99
CA GLU A 94 13.75 -10.07 -6.96
C GLU A 94 12.22 -10.01 -6.88
N THR A 95 11.54 -11.16 -6.89
CA THR A 95 10.08 -11.26 -6.77
C THR A 95 9.58 -10.62 -5.48
N GLY A 96 10.26 -10.87 -4.36
CA GLY A 96 9.91 -10.26 -3.06
C GLY A 96 10.06 -8.73 -3.08
N LEU A 97 11.16 -8.22 -3.66
CA LEU A 97 11.37 -6.78 -3.79
C LEU A 97 10.36 -6.11 -4.72
N GLN A 98 9.96 -6.78 -5.81
CA GLN A 98 8.90 -6.28 -6.71
C GLN A 98 7.54 -6.18 -6.01
N ALA A 99 7.19 -7.18 -5.18
CA ALA A 99 5.98 -7.16 -4.38
C ALA A 99 5.99 -5.99 -3.36
N GLN A 100 7.09 -5.82 -2.63
CA GLN A 100 7.27 -4.71 -1.70
C GLN A 100 7.20 -3.34 -2.40
N LEU A 101 7.83 -3.20 -3.57
CA LEU A 101 7.78 -1.96 -4.35
C LEU A 101 6.33 -1.64 -4.76
N HIS A 102 5.59 -2.64 -5.23
CA HIS A 102 4.17 -2.47 -5.58
C HIS A 102 3.34 -2.00 -4.38
N GLU A 103 3.48 -2.64 -3.24
CA GLU A 103 2.80 -2.25 -2.00
C GLU A 103 3.11 -0.80 -1.60
N GLN A 104 4.39 -0.39 -1.63
CA GLN A 104 4.80 0.98 -1.33
C GLN A 104 4.24 2.01 -2.33
N GLN A 105 4.14 1.64 -3.61
CA GLN A 105 3.51 2.48 -4.63
C GLN A 105 2.01 2.69 -4.34
N MET A 106 1.31 1.65 -3.89
CA MET A 106 -0.10 1.74 -3.50
C MET A 106 -0.30 2.64 -2.29
N HIS A 107 0.54 2.49 -1.26
CA HIS A 107 0.51 3.38 -0.09
C HIS A 107 0.75 4.85 -0.47
N LEU A 108 1.71 5.10 -1.35
CA LEU A 108 2.00 6.46 -1.83
C LEU A 108 0.81 7.05 -2.60
N LEU A 109 0.20 6.27 -3.50
CA LEU A 109 -1.00 6.68 -4.24
C LEU A 109 -2.15 7.02 -3.28
N GLY A 110 -2.42 6.17 -2.31
CA GLY A 110 -3.44 6.41 -1.29
C GLY A 110 -3.21 7.69 -0.49
N LEU A 111 -1.97 7.95 -0.06
CA LEU A 111 -1.60 9.19 0.62
C LEU A 111 -1.80 10.43 -0.28
N GLN A 112 -1.44 10.34 -1.56
CA GLN A 112 -1.63 11.43 -2.51
C GLN A 112 -3.11 11.73 -2.72
N ASN A 113 -3.94 10.70 -2.89
CA ASN A 113 -5.39 10.82 -3.04
C ASN A 113 -6.04 11.43 -1.80
N LEU A 114 -5.67 10.96 -0.61
CA LEU A 114 -6.19 11.51 0.65
C LEU A 114 -5.81 12.98 0.82
N ARG A 115 -4.56 13.35 0.57
CA ARG A 115 -4.11 14.75 0.64
C ARG A 115 -4.84 15.66 -0.36
N ALA A 116 -5.10 15.18 -1.56
CA ALA A 116 -5.88 15.91 -2.56
C ALA A 116 -7.33 16.10 -2.10
N ALA A 117 -7.97 15.03 -1.61
CA ALA A 117 -9.34 15.08 -1.10
C ALA A 117 -9.50 16.08 0.06
N LEU A 118 -8.56 16.12 1.01
CA LEU A 118 -8.60 17.06 2.13
C LEU A 118 -8.52 18.52 1.67
N ARG A 119 -7.70 18.83 0.67
CA ARG A 119 -7.64 20.19 0.10
C ARG A 119 -8.97 20.58 -0.56
N PHE A 120 -9.62 19.65 -1.25
CA PHE A 120 -10.95 19.91 -1.82
C PHE A 120 -12.03 20.06 -0.75
N CYS A 121 -11.93 19.34 0.38
CA CYS A 121 -12.84 19.52 1.51
C CYS A 121 -12.80 20.94 2.11
N GLU A 122 -11.63 21.60 2.07
CA GLU A 122 -11.51 23.01 2.50
C GLU A 122 -12.20 23.98 1.56
N GLN A 123 -12.28 23.67 0.26
CA GLN A 123 -12.92 24.53 -0.75
C GLN A 123 -14.45 24.41 -0.72
N GLY A 124 -14.98 23.23 -0.48
CA GLY A 124 -16.41 22.97 -0.34
C GLY A 124 -17.24 23.26 -1.60
N GLU A 125 -16.65 23.17 -2.77
CA GLU A 125 -17.30 23.51 -4.05
C GLU A 125 -18.05 22.32 -4.65
N TRP A 126 -19.16 22.64 -5.33
CA TRP A 126 -19.92 21.68 -6.10
C TRP A 126 -19.37 21.58 -7.53
N SER A 127 -19.24 20.37 -8.03
CA SER A 127 -18.85 20.10 -9.41
C SER A 127 -19.70 19.00 -10.05
N VAL A 128 -19.81 19.04 -11.37
CA VAL A 128 -20.44 17.97 -12.16
C VAL A 128 -19.36 17.24 -12.93
N ARG A 129 -19.28 15.92 -12.72
CA ARG A 129 -18.26 15.07 -13.35
C ARG A 129 -18.85 13.77 -13.85
N THR A 130 -18.15 13.11 -14.77
CA THR A 130 -18.35 11.70 -15.08
C THR A 130 -17.31 10.90 -14.36
N VAL A 131 -17.74 9.94 -13.55
CA VAL A 131 -16.87 9.11 -12.69
C VAL A 131 -17.18 7.64 -12.90
N PRO A 132 -16.23 6.73 -12.64
CA PRO A 132 -16.45 5.29 -12.69
C PRO A 132 -17.46 4.85 -11.64
N ASP A 133 -18.01 3.66 -11.84
CA ASP A 133 -18.86 3.04 -10.84
C ASP A 133 -18.03 2.61 -9.62
N VAL A 134 -18.72 2.41 -8.51
CA VAL A 134 -18.13 1.99 -7.25
C VAL A 134 -18.56 0.56 -6.95
N TRP A 135 -17.60 -0.28 -6.61
CA TRP A 135 -17.84 -1.56 -5.95
C TRP A 135 -18.02 -1.33 -4.46
N PHE A 136 -19.07 -1.89 -3.89
CA PHE A 136 -19.48 -1.64 -2.52
C PHE A 136 -19.74 -2.95 -1.79
N LEU A 137 -19.02 -3.16 -0.69
CA LEU A 137 -19.24 -4.24 0.27
C LEU A 137 -20.04 -3.69 1.45
N PRO A 138 -21.37 -3.88 1.51
CA PRO A 138 -22.19 -3.39 2.61
C PRO A 138 -21.96 -4.27 3.84
N HIS A 139 -21.83 -3.68 5.03
CA HIS A 139 -21.79 -4.45 6.26
C HIS A 139 -22.72 -3.92 7.36
N THR A 140 -23.38 -2.78 7.14
CA THR A 140 -24.47 -2.33 8.00
C THR A 140 -25.70 -1.90 7.19
N LEU A 141 -26.86 -2.02 7.78
CA LEU A 141 -28.12 -1.51 7.24
C LEU A 141 -28.84 -0.75 8.36
N ASN A 142 -29.14 0.53 8.12
CA ASN A 142 -29.81 1.42 9.09
C ASN A 142 -29.18 1.43 10.49
N GLY A 143 -27.83 1.31 10.55
CA GLY A 143 -27.06 1.35 11.80
C GLY A 143 -26.84 -0.01 12.47
N GLU A 144 -27.39 -1.09 11.94
CA GLU A 144 -27.18 -2.44 12.45
C GLU A 144 -26.29 -3.26 11.52
N PHE A 145 -25.45 -4.13 12.07
CA PHE A 145 -24.62 -5.05 11.26
C PHE A 145 -25.50 -6.07 10.55
N VAL A 146 -25.23 -6.28 9.26
CA VAL A 146 -25.93 -7.28 8.45
C VAL A 146 -25.48 -8.68 8.86
N PRO A 147 -26.38 -9.63 9.20
CA PRO A 147 -26.00 -10.96 9.66
C PRO A 147 -25.70 -11.91 8.49
N GLU A 148 -24.81 -11.51 7.59
CA GLU A 148 -24.39 -12.31 6.44
C GLU A 148 -22.90 -12.63 6.56
N GLU A 149 -22.55 -13.92 6.79
CA GLU A 149 -21.18 -14.36 7.02
C GLU A 149 -20.23 -14.03 5.86
N ARG A 150 -20.70 -14.12 4.61
CA ARG A 150 -19.88 -13.81 3.43
C ARG A 150 -19.30 -12.39 3.41
N ILE A 151 -19.98 -11.43 4.08
CA ILE A 151 -19.45 -10.07 4.25
C ILE A 151 -18.17 -10.12 5.06
N TYR A 152 -18.20 -10.85 6.16
CA TYR A 152 -17.09 -10.92 7.12
C TYR A 152 -15.95 -11.78 6.61
N ASP A 153 -16.21 -12.73 5.71
CA ASP A 153 -15.17 -13.49 5.01
C ASP A 153 -14.37 -12.62 4.04
N GLN A 154 -15.02 -11.65 3.36
CA GLN A 154 -14.36 -10.76 2.41
C GLN A 154 -13.76 -9.50 3.06
N LEU A 155 -14.24 -9.11 4.24
CA LEU A 155 -13.88 -7.85 4.89
C LEU A 155 -12.36 -7.71 5.14
N PRO A 156 -11.60 -8.73 5.60
CA PRO A 156 -10.16 -8.63 5.78
C PRO A 156 -9.42 -8.25 4.50
N ASP A 157 -9.73 -8.92 3.38
CA ASP A 157 -9.09 -8.65 2.08
C ASP A 157 -9.33 -7.21 1.62
N TRP A 158 -10.53 -6.66 1.87
CA TRP A 158 -10.86 -5.28 1.55
C TRP A 158 -10.11 -4.29 2.45
N LEU A 159 -9.99 -4.59 3.75
CA LEU A 159 -9.32 -3.72 4.72
C LEU A 159 -7.81 -3.60 4.45
N ASP A 160 -7.17 -4.66 3.97
CA ASP A 160 -5.74 -4.68 3.66
C ASP A 160 -5.37 -3.69 2.53
N TRP A 161 -6.34 -3.31 1.70
CA TRP A 161 -6.14 -2.34 0.61
C TRP A 161 -6.51 -0.90 0.96
N MET A 162 -6.77 -0.59 2.23
CA MET A 162 -6.89 0.81 2.62
C MET A 162 -5.54 1.53 2.47
N PRO A 163 -5.49 2.75 1.91
CA PRO A 163 -6.60 3.68 1.69
C PRO A 163 -7.19 3.70 0.26
N LEU A 164 -6.88 2.75 -0.62
CA LEU A 164 -7.57 2.63 -1.93
C LEU A 164 -9.03 2.25 -1.71
N VAL A 165 -9.25 1.22 -0.90
CA VAL A 165 -10.57 0.96 -0.33
C VAL A 165 -10.86 1.98 0.76
N THR A 166 -12.06 2.49 0.81
CA THR A 166 -12.43 3.53 1.78
C THR A 166 -13.77 3.21 2.44
N SER A 167 -13.97 3.76 3.65
CA SER A 167 -15.29 3.75 4.27
C SER A 167 -16.29 4.49 3.38
N ALA A 168 -17.39 3.85 3.07
CA ALA A 168 -18.40 4.36 2.17
C ALA A 168 -19.81 4.16 2.71
N GLN A 169 -20.73 5.00 2.26
CA GLN A 169 -22.14 4.90 2.58
C GLN A 169 -22.98 5.09 1.32
N VAL A 170 -24.01 4.28 1.20
CA VAL A 170 -25.07 4.43 0.19
C VAL A 170 -26.36 4.78 0.90
N VAL A 171 -26.95 5.93 0.56
CA VAL A 171 -28.23 6.40 1.08
C VAL A 171 -29.23 6.44 -0.04
N ARG A 172 -30.34 5.74 0.12
CA ARG A 172 -31.46 5.72 -0.86
C ARG A 172 -32.73 6.26 -0.21
N CYS A 173 -33.50 7.01 -0.97
CA CYS A 173 -34.83 7.48 -0.55
C CYS A 173 -35.89 6.58 -1.20
N THR A 174 -36.76 5.99 -0.38
CA THR A 174 -37.89 5.21 -0.88
C THR A 174 -38.99 6.11 -1.42
N PRO A 175 -39.95 5.58 -2.22
CA PRO A 175 -41.13 6.34 -2.65
C PRO A 175 -41.94 6.91 -1.48
N GLU A 176 -41.90 6.26 -0.33
CA GLU A 176 -42.58 6.66 0.95
C GLU A 176 -41.78 7.76 1.69
N ASN A 177 -40.70 8.26 1.09
CA ASN A 177 -39.79 9.26 1.65
C ASN A 177 -39.06 8.80 2.92
N GLU A 178 -38.76 7.50 3.02
CA GLU A 178 -37.91 6.93 4.05
C GLU A 178 -36.47 6.80 3.51
N LEU A 179 -35.48 6.98 4.37
CA LEU A 179 -34.07 6.79 4.01
C LEU A 179 -33.62 5.40 4.43
N ILE A 180 -33.03 4.68 3.49
CA ILE A 180 -32.29 3.45 3.71
C ILE A 180 -30.82 3.80 3.67
N CYS A 181 -30.11 3.55 4.75
CA CYS A 181 -28.70 3.88 4.92
C CYS A 181 -27.89 2.59 5.06
N GLU A 182 -27.01 2.34 4.11
CA GLU A 182 -26.09 1.22 4.15
C GLU A 182 -24.65 1.75 4.31
N TRP A 183 -23.94 1.25 5.29
CA TRP A 183 -22.53 1.59 5.48
C TRP A 183 -21.66 0.37 5.17
N GLY A 184 -20.48 0.60 4.60
CA GLY A 184 -19.58 -0.46 4.24
C GLY A 184 -18.25 0.06 3.70
N LEU A 185 -17.65 -0.71 2.84
CA LEU A 185 -16.42 -0.37 2.14
C LEU A 185 -16.70 -0.13 0.66
N GLY A 186 -16.02 0.85 0.08
CA GLY A 186 -16.14 1.20 -1.33
C GLY A 186 -14.79 1.33 -2.01
N ALA A 187 -14.73 0.89 -3.29
CA ALA A 187 -13.60 1.09 -4.18
C ALA A 187 -14.12 1.47 -5.56
N GLU A 188 -13.51 2.47 -6.21
CA GLU A 188 -13.80 2.78 -7.60
C GLU A 188 -13.31 1.63 -8.51
N GLN A 189 -13.85 1.52 -9.71
CA GLN A 189 -13.55 0.41 -10.62
C GLN A 189 -12.04 0.18 -10.81
N ASP A 190 -11.27 1.26 -11.00
CA ASP A 190 -9.82 1.18 -11.20
C ASP A 190 -9.08 0.80 -9.91
N GLU A 191 -9.54 1.30 -8.76
CA GLU A 191 -9.02 0.96 -7.43
C GLU A 191 -9.24 -0.54 -7.13
N ALA A 192 -10.44 -1.06 -7.43
CA ALA A 192 -10.79 -2.46 -7.25
C ALA A 192 -9.96 -3.41 -8.13
N GLN A 193 -9.72 -3.02 -9.39
CA GLN A 193 -8.86 -3.79 -10.31
C GLN A 193 -7.41 -3.80 -9.84
N LEU A 194 -6.89 -2.65 -9.39
CA LEU A 194 -5.52 -2.49 -8.91
C LEU A 194 -5.28 -3.33 -7.65
N ALA A 195 -6.24 -3.34 -6.74
CA ALA A 195 -6.24 -4.13 -5.51
C ALA A 195 -6.61 -5.61 -5.74
N ARG A 196 -7.02 -5.98 -6.94
CA ARG A 196 -7.48 -7.34 -7.27
C ARG A 196 -8.55 -7.87 -6.31
N LEU A 197 -9.49 -7.00 -5.92
CA LEU A 197 -10.53 -7.35 -4.97
C LEU A 197 -11.43 -8.47 -5.52
N THR A 198 -11.86 -9.34 -4.62
CA THR A 198 -12.95 -10.28 -4.90
C THR A 198 -14.27 -9.51 -5.02
N LEU A 199 -14.95 -9.60 -6.17
CA LEU A 199 -16.15 -8.84 -6.50
C LEU A 199 -17.40 -9.78 -6.61
N GLU A 200 -17.43 -10.83 -5.80
CA GLU A 200 -18.56 -11.74 -5.69
C GLU A 200 -19.58 -11.24 -4.66
N GLU A 201 -20.81 -11.72 -4.73
CA GLU A 201 -21.82 -11.43 -3.72
C GLU A 201 -21.29 -11.70 -2.30
N PRO A 202 -21.52 -10.79 -1.36
CA PRO A 202 -22.47 -9.67 -1.35
C PRO A 202 -21.97 -8.33 -1.91
N VAL A 203 -20.76 -8.27 -2.49
CA VAL A 203 -20.26 -7.07 -3.15
C VAL A 203 -21.19 -6.71 -4.30
N ARG A 204 -21.54 -5.45 -4.40
CA ARG A 204 -22.38 -4.97 -5.50
C ARG A 204 -21.83 -3.72 -6.16
N ARG A 205 -22.22 -3.54 -7.40
CA ARG A 205 -21.92 -2.35 -8.17
C ARG A 205 -22.91 -1.23 -7.82
N VAL A 206 -22.39 -0.05 -7.49
CA VAL A 206 -23.16 1.17 -7.30
C VAL A 206 -22.90 2.07 -8.51
N PRO A 207 -23.86 2.18 -9.45
CA PRO A 207 -23.71 2.98 -10.65
C PRO A 207 -23.49 4.45 -10.30
N GLN A 208 -22.55 5.10 -10.98
CA GLN A 208 -22.25 6.52 -10.82
C GLN A 208 -22.49 7.29 -12.13
N GLY A 209 -21.64 7.16 -13.12
CA GLY A 209 -21.75 7.89 -14.38
C GLY A 209 -21.57 9.40 -14.19
N ARG A 210 -22.52 10.20 -14.69
CA ARG A 210 -22.55 11.65 -14.43
C ARG A 210 -23.06 11.91 -13.03
N VAL A 211 -22.25 12.56 -12.20
CA VAL A 211 -22.58 12.89 -10.80
C VAL A 211 -22.47 14.37 -10.53
N LEU A 212 -23.30 14.86 -9.64
CA LEU A 212 -23.07 16.08 -8.88
C LEU A 212 -22.30 15.69 -7.62
N GLU A 213 -21.10 16.25 -7.43
CA GLU A 213 -20.27 15.94 -6.28
C GLU A 213 -19.84 17.19 -5.50
N MET A 214 -19.56 16.98 -4.22
CA MET A 214 -18.99 17.99 -3.33
C MET A 214 -18.08 17.34 -2.31
N TYR A 215 -16.86 17.82 -2.21
CA TYR A 215 -16.00 17.55 -1.06
C TYR A 215 -16.40 18.46 0.09
N CYS A 216 -16.59 17.91 1.28
CA CYS A 216 -17.02 18.68 2.43
C CYS A 216 -16.47 18.15 3.75
N SER A 217 -16.46 19.03 4.74
CA SER A 217 -16.26 18.70 6.14
C SER A 217 -17.55 18.89 6.90
N TRP A 218 -17.89 17.94 7.75
CA TRP A 218 -19.15 17.89 8.47
C TRP A 218 -18.91 17.65 9.95
N ASP A 219 -19.46 18.50 10.81
CA ASP A 219 -19.40 18.35 12.25
C ASP A 219 -20.38 17.26 12.71
N THR A 220 -19.85 16.16 13.24
CA THR A 220 -20.64 15.01 13.71
C THR A 220 -21.17 15.17 15.13
N THR A 221 -20.76 16.21 15.88
CA THR A 221 -21.28 16.51 17.22
C THR A 221 -22.63 17.21 17.16
N GLN A 222 -22.95 17.85 16.02
CA GLN A 222 -24.26 18.43 15.77
C GLN A 222 -25.17 17.34 15.19
N GLU A 223 -26.41 17.22 15.73
CA GLU A 223 -27.44 16.30 15.23
C GLU A 223 -27.89 16.64 13.80
N LYS A 224 -26.95 16.69 12.86
CA LYS A 224 -27.28 16.82 11.44
C LYS A 224 -27.50 15.44 10.87
N SER A 225 -28.77 15.12 10.65
CA SER A 225 -29.18 13.82 10.18
C SER A 225 -28.70 13.54 8.75
N GLU A 226 -28.50 12.27 8.41
CA GLU A 226 -28.29 11.79 7.04
C GLU A 226 -29.33 12.39 6.07
N ARG A 227 -30.53 12.64 6.54
CA ARG A 227 -31.63 13.29 5.83
C ARG A 227 -31.28 14.72 5.40
N GLU A 228 -30.58 15.49 6.22
CA GLU A 228 -30.19 16.86 5.86
C GLU A 228 -29.13 16.86 4.75
N MET A 229 -28.12 15.99 4.84
CA MET A 229 -27.10 15.83 3.78
C MET A 229 -27.75 15.42 2.46
N TYR A 230 -28.60 14.39 2.51
CA TYR A 230 -29.35 13.94 1.33
C TYR A 230 -30.17 15.07 0.72
N ARG A 231 -30.99 15.78 1.52
CA ARG A 231 -31.81 16.91 1.07
C ARG A 231 -30.97 18.02 0.45
N ARG A 232 -29.81 18.35 1.04
CA ARG A 232 -28.89 19.38 0.51
C ARG A 232 -28.37 19.01 -0.88
N CYS A 233 -27.98 17.77 -1.10
CA CYS A 233 -27.56 17.27 -2.39
C CYS A 233 -28.68 17.35 -3.44
N MET A 234 -29.88 16.87 -3.10
CA MET A 234 -31.03 16.85 -3.99
C MET A 234 -31.49 18.27 -4.35
N THR A 235 -31.49 19.18 -3.38
CA THR A 235 -31.85 20.60 -3.61
C THR A 235 -30.83 21.25 -4.53
N ARG A 236 -29.53 21.00 -4.32
CA ARG A 236 -28.49 21.59 -5.17
C ARG A 236 -28.55 21.09 -6.59
N ALA A 237 -28.79 19.81 -6.81
CA ALA A 237 -28.96 19.24 -8.15
C ALA A 237 -30.10 19.94 -8.91
N ARG A 238 -31.26 20.08 -8.27
CA ARG A 238 -32.42 20.79 -8.86
C ARG A 238 -32.14 22.26 -9.16
N GLN A 239 -31.42 22.99 -8.27
CA GLN A 239 -31.01 24.37 -8.51
C GLN A 239 -30.11 24.53 -9.75
N LEU A 240 -29.32 23.48 -10.05
CA LEU A 240 -28.48 23.42 -11.25
C LEU A 240 -29.21 22.88 -12.49
N ASN A 241 -30.54 22.75 -12.42
CA ASN A 241 -31.38 22.17 -13.48
C ASN A 241 -30.95 20.75 -13.88
N LEU A 242 -30.54 19.93 -12.90
CA LEU A 242 -30.20 18.51 -13.05
C LEU A 242 -31.30 17.64 -12.42
N VAL A 243 -31.50 16.46 -12.97
CA VAL A 243 -32.44 15.45 -12.45
C VAL A 243 -31.63 14.46 -11.59
N PRO A 244 -31.69 14.58 -10.24
CA PRO A 244 -30.97 13.66 -9.37
C PRO A 244 -31.64 12.28 -9.32
N SER A 245 -30.83 11.23 -9.13
CA SER A 245 -31.35 9.92 -8.72
C SER A 245 -31.83 9.97 -7.25
N ASP A 246 -32.48 8.89 -6.82
CA ASP A 246 -32.88 8.70 -5.41
C ASP A 246 -31.73 8.27 -4.49
N THR A 247 -30.54 8.08 -5.05
CA THR A 247 -29.37 7.52 -4.38
C THR A 247 -28.30 8.58 -4.19
N MET A 248 -27.76 8.68 -2.98
CA MET A 248 -26.55 9.43 -2.65
C MET A 248 -25.44 8.45 -2.22
N PHE A 249 -24.26 8.64 -2.74
CA PHE A 249 -23.05 7.94 -2.31
C PHE A 249 -22.18 8.90 -1.49
N ARG A 250 -21.61 8.41 -0.38
CA ARG A 250 -20.66 9.14 0.45
C ARG A 250 -19.38 8.31 0.61
N LYS A 251 -18.24 8.90 0.25
CA LYS A 251 -16.90 8.35 0.49
C LYS A 251 -16.30 9.11 1.66
N VAL A 252 -15.97 8.42 2.75
CA VAL A 252 -15.35 9.02 3.93
C VAL A 252 -13.84 8.88 3.83
N PHE A 253 -13.12 10.00 3.96
CA PHE A 253 -11.67 10.03 3.89
C PHE A 253 -11.03 9.89 5.27
N CYS A 254 -11.47 10.69 6.23
CA CYS A 254 -10.97 10.62 7.59
C CYS A 254 -11.88 11.37 8.57
N TYR A 255 -11.56 11.21 9.83
CA TYR A 255 -12.13 11.98 10.94
C TYR A 255 -11.03 12.82 11.58
N THR A 256 -11.39 14.02 12.03
CA THR A 256 -10.55 14.86 12.90
C THR A 256 -11.32 15.27 14.13
N GLU A 257 -10.62 15.45 15.24
CA GLU A 257 -11.23 15.93 16.48
C GLU A 257 -10.37 17.05 17.07
N LYS A 258 -11.01 18.16 17.41
CA LYS A 258 -10.37 19.29 18.07
C LYS A 258 -11.35 19.96 19.03
N ASN A 259 -10.93 20.18 20.27
CA ASN A 259 -11.73 20.84 21.32
C ASN A 259 -13.10 20.18 21.59
N GLY A 260 -13.19 18.85 21.41
CA GLY A 260 -14.46 18.11 21.59
C GLY A 260 -15.39 18.14 20.37
N GLU A 261 -15.02 18.83 19.30
CA GLU A 261 -15.74 18.80 18.03
C GLU A 261 -15.12 17.73 17.12
N ARG A 262 -15.95 16.79 16.65
CA ARG A 262 -15.53 15.73 15.72
C ARG A 262 -16.06 16.03 14.33
N TRP A 263 -15.14 16.12 13.39
CA TRP A 263 -15.43 16.38 11.98
C TRP A 263 -15.18 15.13 11.12
N VAL A 264 -16.09 14.87 10.19
CA VAL A 264 -15.89 13.91 9.11
C VAL A 264 -15.55 14.67 7.83
N HIS A 265 -14.51 14.20 7.14
CA HIS A 265 -14.10 14.73 5.84
C HIS A 265 -14.50 13.72 4.77
N CYS A 266 -15.35 14.13 3.83
CA CYS A 266 -15.98 13.19 2.90
C CYS A 266 -16.27 13.82 1.54
N LEU A 267 -16.52 12.95 0.58
CA LEU A 267 -17.07 13.26 -0.73
C LEU A 267 -18.53 12.81 -0.76
N LEU A 268 -19.43 13.69 -1.16
CA LEU A 268 -20.82 13.38 -1.46
C LEU A 268 -21.00 13.34 -2.97
N ARG A 269 -21.68 12.32 -3.49
CA ARG A 269 -22.02 12.17 -4.92
C ARG A 269 -23.47 11.80 -5.08
N VAL A 270 -24.12 12.40 -6.04
CA VAL A 270 -25.47 12.04 -6.48
C VAL A 270 -25.44 11.84 -7.99
N PRO A 271 -25.78 10.65 -8.49
CA PRO A 271 -25.96 10.45 -9.92
C PRO A 271 -27.04 11.40 -10.47
N VAL A 272 -26.74 12.04 -11.58
CA VAL A 272 -27.65 13.06 -12.19
C VAL A 272 -27.79 12.84 -13.68
N LYS A 273 -28.96 13.27 -14.22
CA LYS A 273 -29.22 13.34 -15.66
C LYS A 273 -29.48 14.78 -16.07
N LEU A 274 -29.31 15.08 -17.34
CA LEU A 274 -29.81 16.32 -17.93
C LEU A 274 -31.33 16.24 -18.10
N PRO A 275 -32.04 17.35 -18.07
CA PRO A 275 -33.46 17.37 -18.37
C PRO A 275 -33.72 16.79 -19.78
N GLY A 276 -34.53 15.72 -19.84
CA GLY A 276 -34.88 15.05 -21.10
C GLY A 276 -34.03 13.84 -21.49
N GLU A 277 -33.02 13.46 -20.66
CA GLU A 277 -32.28 12.19 -20.78
C GLU A 277 -33.02 11.00 -20.18
#